data_6a27f22d339b9da9b960bc75634cad47
#
_entry.id   6a27f22d339b9da9b960bc75634cad47
#
_cell.length_a   1.000
_cell.length_b   1.000
_cell.length_c   1.000
_cell.angle_alpha   90.00
_cell.angle_beta   90.00
_cell.angle_gamma   90.00
#
_symmetry.space_group_name_H-M   'P 1'
#
loop_
_entity.id
_entity.type
_entity.pdbx_description
1 polymer ?
#
loop_
_entity_poly.entity_id
_entity_poly.type
_entity_poly.pdbx_seq_one_letter_code
_entity_poly.pdbx_strand_id
1 'polypeptide(L)'
;ITAACNRVPVLDGHLVCAFVQTEKPCTPEDVKRVMMEYGRDFAELHLPSSPAHLIDVTDDPFRPQPRVDRDKGGGMTVTVGRIRKDPIIENGIKYVCLAHNTKLGAAKGALQTAEYLVKNYLKLV
;
A
#
# COMPACT_ATOMS: atom_id res chain seq x y z
N ILE A 1 -2.12 -14.67 7.76
CA ILE A 1 -1.38 -13.93 6.72
C ILE A 1 0.03 -14.46 6.65
N THR A 2 0.50 -14.73 5.44
CA THR A 2 1.90 -15.06 5.14
C THR A 2 2.42 -14.12 4.07
N ALA A 3 3.69 -13.75 4.12
CA ALA A 3 4.30 -12.87 3.14
C ALA A 3 5.70 -13.36 2.73
N ALA A 4 6.02 -13.21 1.45
CA ALA A 4 7.37 -13.40 0.92
C ALA A 4 7.94 -12.04 0.50
N CYS A 5 9.00 -11.64 1.19
CA CYS A 5 9.73 -10.39 0.93
C CYS A 5 11.02 -10.74 0.19
N ASN A 6 11.07 -10.41 -1.09
CA ASN A 6 12.20 -10.78 -1.94
C ASN A 6 13.20 -9.62 -2.08
N ARG A 7 14.46 -9.91 -1.84
CA ARG A 7 15.52 -8.95 -2.14
C ARG A 7 15.85 -9.04 -3.63
N VAL A 8 15.68 -7.91 -4.31
CA VAL A 8 15.89 -7.81 -5.77
C VAL A 8 16.83 -6.64 -6.08
N PRO A 9 17.54 -6.67 -7.23
CA PRO A 9 18.52 -5.64 -7.59
C PRO A 9 17.84 -4.37 -8.11
N VAL A 10 17.24 -3.62 -7.22
CA VAL A 10 16.59 -2.33 -7.49
C VAL A 10 17.18 -1.24 -6.59
N LEU A 11 17.11 0.01 -7.03
CA LEU A 11 17.60 1.14 -6.23
C LEU A 11 16.78 1.32 -4.96
N ASP A 12 15.47 1.37 -5.10
CA ASP A 12 14.50 1.56 -4.02
C ASP A 12 13.22 0.76 -4.31
N GLY A 13 12.48 0.48 -3.24
CA GLY A 13 11.19 -0.20 -3.29
C GLY A 13 11.28 -1.63 -2.74
N HIS A 14 10.30 -1.97 -1.91
CA HIS A 14 10.08 -3.32 -1.41
C HIS A 14 8.89 -3.95 -2.11
N LEU A 15 9.16 -5.08 -2.76
CA LEU A 15 8.13 -5.90 -3.39
C LEU A 15 7.79 -7.07 -2.46
N VAL A 16 6.52 -7.15 -2.07
CA VAL A 16 6.03 -8.18 -1.14
C VAL A 16 4.91 -8.96 -1.79
N CYS A 17 5.03 -10.28 -1.81
CA CYS A 17 3.95 -11.19 -2.14
C CYS A 17 3.21 -11.55 -0.86
N ALA A 18 1.95 -11.17 -0.76
CA ALA A 18 1.10 -11.43 0.40
C ALA A 18 0.09 -12.56 0.09
N PHE A 19 -0.12 -13.42 1.07
CA PHE A 19 -1.10 -14.50 1.07
C PHE A 19 -1.97 -14.32 2.31
N VAL A 20 -3.25 -14.10 2.12
CA VAL A 20 -4.19 -13.75 3.17
C VAL A 20 -5.35 -14.72 3.15
N GLN A 21 -5.66 -15.31 4.29
CA GLN A 21 -6.91 -16.02 4.51
C GLN A 21 -7.88 -15.09 5.22
N THR A 22 -9.09 -14.97 4.71
CA THR A 22 -10.16 -14.18 5.33
C THR A 22 -11.12 -15.11 6.08
N GLU A 23 -11.76 -14.60 7.13
CA GLU A 23 -12.77 -15.35 7.87
C GLU A 23 -14.01 -15.64 7.04
N LYS A 24 -14.39 -14.69 6.20
CA LYS A 24 -15.54 -14.80 5.31
C LYS A 24 -15.08 -14.86 3.85
N PRO A 25 -15.80 -15.57 2.98
CA PRO A 25 -15.51 -15.53 1.55
C PRO A 25 -15.55 -14.10 1.02
N CYS A 26 -14.54 -13.75 0.21
CA CYS A 26 -14.51 -12.48 -0.51
C CYS A 26 -14.01 -12.70 -1.94
N THR A 27 -14.33 -11.77 -2.81
CA THR A 27 -13.85 -11.76 -4.19
C THR A 27 -12.62 -10.87 -4.34
N PRO A 28 -11.78 -11.07 -5.38
CA PRO A 28 -10.72 -10.13 -5.71
C PRO A 28 -11.24 -8.70 -5.90
N GLU A 29 -12.43 -8.53 -6.43
CA GLU A 29 -13.10 -7.25 -6.66
C GLU A 29 -13.46 -6.55 -5.34
N ASP A 30 -13.92 -7.31 -4.34
CA ASP A 30 -14.17 -6.78 -3.00
C ASP A 30 -12.87 -6.26 -2.36
N VAL A 31 -11.79 -7.02 -2.51
CA VAL A 31 -10.47 -6.62 -1.98
C VAL A 31 -9.96 -5.36 -2.68
N LYS A 32 -10.08 -5.28 -4.01
CA LYS A 32 -9.71 -4.07 -4.77
C LYS A 32 -10.47 -2.86 -4.27
N ARG A 33 -11.80 -2.98 -4.12
CA ARG A 33 -12.66 -1.89 -3.64
C ARG A 33 -12.23 -1.41 -2.25
N VAL A 34 -12.06 -2.32 -1.31
CA VAL A 34 -11.63 -1.99 0.06
C VAL A 34 -10.25 -1.31 0.08
N MET A 35 -9.31 -1.79 -0.73
CA MET A 35 -7.98 -1.19 -0.83
C MET A 35 -8.02 0.22 -1.43
N MET A 36 -8.82 0.46 -2.47
CA MET A 36 -8.98 1.79 -3.07
C MET A 36 -9.70 2.78 -2.16
N GLU A 37 -10.54 2.27 -1.27
CA GLU A 37 -11.25 3.10 -0.28
C GLU A 37 -10.45 3.35 0.99
N TYR A 38 -9.41 2.56 1.22
CA TYR A 38 -8.60 2.64 2.43
C TYR A 38 -7.94 4.00 2.60
N GLY A 39 -8.14 4.59 3.76
CA GLY A 39 -7.50 5.85 4.16
C GLY A 39 -8.04 7.09 3.47
N ARG A 40 -9.26 7.07 2.94
CA ARG A 40 -9.91 8.27 2.39
C ARG A 40 -10.05 9.38 3.42
N ASP A 41 -10.51 9.03 4.62
CA ASP A 41 -10.61 9.92 5.78
C ASP A 41 -9.25 10.50 6.19
N PHE A 42 -8.19 9.71 6.07
CA PHE A 42 -6.83 10.18 6.30
C PHE A 42 -6.36 11.15 5.21
N ALA A 43 -6.69 10.88 3.95
CA ALA A 43 -6.37 11.76 2.82
C ALA A 43 -7.07 13.13 2.95
N GLU A 44 -8.29 13.17 3.52
CA GLU A 44 -9.04 14.41 3.80
C GLU A 44 -8.37 15.33 4.83
N LEU A 45 -7.41 14.81 5.59
CA LEU A 45 -6.61 15.63 6.49
C LEU A 45 -5.66 16.60 5.74
N HIS A 46 -5.42 16.37 4.46
CA HIS A 46 -4.54 17.20 3.62
C HIS A 46 -3.19 17.50 4.27
N LEU A 47 -2.55 16.47 4.85
CA LEU A 47 -1.22 16.63 5.44
C LEU A 47 -0.20 16.90 4.32
N PRO A 48 0.81 17.79 4.55
CA PRO A 48 1.79 18.15 3.51
C PRO A 48 2.51 16.97 2.88
N SER A 49 2.77 15.90 3.66
CA SER A 49 3.43 14.68 3.17
C SER A 49 2.48 13.61 2.65
N SER A 50 1.15 13.81 2.74
CA SER A 50 0.17 12.81 2.31
C SER A 50 0.02 12.77 0.80
N PRO A 51 -0.04 11.57 0.19
CA PRO A 51 -0.47 11.42 -1.19
C PRO A 51 -1.99 11.54 -1.28
N ALA A 52 -2.51 11.77 -2.49
CA ALA A 52 -3.94 11.79 -2.75
C ALA A 52 -4.62 10.43 -2.46
N HIS A 53 -3.89 9.33 -2.69
CA HIS A 53 -4.34 7.98 -2.40
C HIS A 53 -3.23 7.21 -1.67
N LEU A 54 -3.57 6.59 -0.53
CA LEU A 54 -2.61 5.78 0.23
C LEU A 54 -2.30 4.47 -0.48
N ILE A 55 -3.30 3.89 -1.13
CA ILE A 55 -3.16 2.66 -1.93
C ILE A 55 -3.64 2.93 -3.36
N ASP A 56 -2.85 2.51 -4.33
CA ASP A 56 -3.18 2.50 -5.74
C ASP A 56 -3.26 1.05 -6.23
N VAL A 57 -4.40 0.66 -6.81
CA VAL A 57 -4.63 -0.69 -7.31
C VAL A 57 -4.51 -0.70 -8.82
N THR A 58 -3.75 -1.66 -9.35
CA THR A 58 -3.56 -1.84 -10.78
C THR A 58 -4.00 -3.22 -11.25
N ASP A 59 -4.65 -3.27 -12.41
CA ASP A 59 -5.05 -4.52 -13.09
C ASP A 59 -4.00 -4.98 -14.10
N ASP A 60 -2.93 -4.21 -14.31
CA ASP A 60 -1.83 -4.61 -15.18
C ASP A 60 -1.13 -5.87 -14.62
N PRO A 61 -1.11 -6.99 -15.37
CA PRO A 61 -0.54 -8.25 -14.90
C PRO A 61 0.98 -8.20 -14.65
N PHE A 62 1.66 -7.18 -15.19
CA PHE A 62 3.11 -6.97 -15.01
C PHE A 62 3.46 -6.00 -13.88
N ARG A 63 2.46 -5.47 -13.17
CA ARG A 63 2.65 -4.52 -12.08
C ARG A 63 2.15 -5.07 -10.75
N PRO A 64 2.70 -4.57 -9.60
CA PRO A 64 3.64 -3.44 -9.46
C PRO A 64 5.06 -3.76 -9.88
N GLN A 65 5.79 -2.72 -10.34
CA GLN A 65 7.20 -2.78 -10.66
C GLN A 65 7.97 -1.66 -9.95
N PRO A 66 9.10 -1.93 -9.26
CA PRO A 66 9.83 -0.90 -8.51
C PRO A 66 10.23 0.30 -9.37
N ARG A 67 10.68 0.08 -10.60
CA ARG A 67 11.10 1.16 -11.50
C ARG A 67 9.97 2.11 -11.90
N VAL A 68 8.75 1.59 -12.01
CA VAL A 68 7.59 2.33 -12.52
C VAL A 68 6.75 2.90 -11.39
N ASP A 69 6.64 2.18 -10.28
CA ASP A 69 5.62 2.44 -9.26
C ASP A 69 6.16 3.03 -7.95
N ARG A 70 7.46 2.88 -7.66
CA ARG A 70 8.02 3.27 -6.36
C ARG A 70 7.83 4.76 -6.02
N ASP A 71 7.77 5.63 -7.02
CA ASP A 71 7.67 7.08 -6.82
C ASP A 71 6.23 7.62 -6.89
N LYS A 72 5.23 6.76 -7.00
CA LYS A 72 3.81 7.17 -6.96
C LYS A 72 3.49 7.93 -5.68
N GLY A 73 2.70 8.99 -5.82
CA GLY A 73 2.39 9.88 -4.69
C GLY A 73 3.64 10.46 -4.01
N GLY A 74 4.69 10.73 -4.78
CA GLY A 74 5.98 11.19 -4.23
C GLY A 74 6.70 10.12 -3.40
N GLY A 75 6.40 8.83 -3.62
CA GLY A 75 6.91 7.68 -2.88
C GLY A 75 6.12 7.37 -1.60
N MET A 76 4.91 7.94 -1.45
CA MET A 76 4.05 7.74 -0.28
C MET A 76 2.82 6.86 -0.57
N THR A 77 2.60 6.47 -1.83
CA THR A 77 1.52 5.56 -2.24
C THR A 77 2.05 4.14 -2.33
N VAL A 78 1.32 3.19 -1.75
CA VAL A 78 1.56 1.75 -1.94
C VAL A 78 0.85 1.30 -3.20
N THR A 79 1.58 0.72 -4.15
CA THR A 79 0.95 0.12 -5.34
C THR A 79 0.67 -1.34 -5.09
N VAL A 80 -0.58 -1.76 -5.33
CA VAL A 80 -1.03 -3.14 -5.19
C VAL A 80 -1.51 -3.64 -6.54
N GLY A 81 -1.12 -4.85 -6.90
CA GLY A 81 -1.56 -5.50 -8.13
C GLY A 81 -1.61 -7.02 -8.01
N ARG A 82 -2.04 -7.68 -9.08
CA ARG A 82 -2.13 -9.13 -9.15
C ARG A 82 -3.02 -9.73 -8.05
N ILE A 83 -4.07 -9.02 -7.66
CA ILE A 83 -5.05 -9.49 -6.67
C ILE A 83 -5.84 -10.64 -7.29
N ARG A 84 -5.80 -11.80 -6.66
CA ARG A 84 -6.47 -13.00 -7.15
C ARG A 84 -6.76 -14.00 -6.04
N LYS A 85 -7.70 -14.90 -6.25
CA LYS A 85 -7.94 -16.03 -5.34
C LYS A 85 -6.71 -16.92 -5.22
N ASP A 86 -6.45 -17.40 -4.02
CA ASP A 86 -5.50 -18.49 -3.81
C ASP A 86 -6.20 -19.83 -4.05
N PRO A 87 -5.65 -20.72 -4.90
CA PRO A 87 -6.30 -21.99 -5.23
C PRO A 87 -6.18 -23.04 -4.11
N ILE A 88 -5.35 -22.81 -3.11
CA ILE A 88 -5.03 -23.80 -2.07
C ILE A 88 -5.62 -23.38 -0.72
N ILE A 89 -5.56 -22.09 -0.41
CA ILE A 89 -6.04 -21.56 0.87
C ILE A 89 -7.53 -21.27 0.76
N GLU A 90 -8.33 -21.91 1.62
CA GLU A 90 -9.76 -21.64 1.71
C GLU A 90 -9.98 -20.15 2.06
N ASN A 91 -10.87 -19.48 1.34
CA ASN A 91 -11.08 -18.03 1.40
C ASN A 91 -9.78 -17.23 1.21
N GLY A 92 -8.82 -17.81 0.49
CA GLY A 92 -7.50 -17.24 0.28
C GLY A 92 -7.49 -16.19 -0.83
N ILE A 93 -6.83 -15.07 -0.54
CA ILE A 93 -6.49 -14.02 -1.51
C ILE A 93 -4.99 -13.85 -1.51
N LYS A 94 -4.42 -13.69 -2.69
CA LYS A 94 -3.01 -13.34 -2.86
C LYS A 94 -2.83 -12.13 -3.76
N TYR A 95 -1.85 -11.32 -3.44
CA TYR A 95 -1.53 -10.11 -4.18
C TYR A 95 -0.06 -9.75 -4.04
N VAL A 96 0.38 -8.80 -4.83
CA VAL A 96 1.71 -8.22 -4.75
C VAL A 96 1.57 -6.75 -4.41
N CYS A 97 2.35 -6.27 -3.45
CA CYS A 97 2.41 -4.85 -3.12
C CYS A 97 3.84 -4.32 -3.17
N LEU A 98 3.95 -3.05 -3.48
CA LEU A 98 5.19 -2.31 -3.58
C LEU A 98 5.08 -1.03 -2.77
N ALA A 99 6.04 -0.80 -1.89
CA ALA A 99 6.20 0.43 -1.11
C ALA A 99 7.62 0.98 -1.24
N HIS A 100 7.76 2.30 -1.16
CA HIS A 100 9.07 2.96 -1.16
C HIS A 100 9.71 2.88 0.22
N ASN A 101 10.80 2.13 0.35
CA ASN A 101 11.43 1.83 1.64
C ASN A 101 12.12 3.04 2.30
N THR A 102 12.67 3.98 1.53
CA THR A 102 13.40 5.14 2.06
C THR A 102 12.54 6.40 2.22
N LYS A 103 11.36 6.44 1.58
CA LYS A 103 10.37 7.53 1.74
C LYS A 103 9.26 7.12 2.69
N LEU A 104 8.28 6.33 2.23
CA LEU A 104 7.16 5.87 3.07
C LEU A 104 7.65 5.09 4.29
N GLY A 105 8.57 4.16 4.08
CA GLY A 105 9.12 3.29 5.15
C GLY A 105 10.14 3.99 6.06
N ALA A 106 10.48 5.25 5.84
CA ALA A 106 11.48 5.96 6.62
C ALA A 106 11.17 7.46 6.77
N ALA A 107 11.89 8.34 6.08
CA ALA A 107 11.91 9.78 6.36
C ALA A 107 10.54 10.45 6.22
N LYS A 108 9.87 10.27 5.07
CA LYS A 108 8.54 10.90 4.86
C LYS A 108 7.44 10.27 5.70
N GLY A 109 7.49 8.97 5.97
CA GLY A 109 6.54 8.32 6.87
C GLY A 109 6.63 8.85 8.29
N ALA A 110 7.84 9.07 8.81
CA ALA A 110 8.04 9.69 10.11
C ALA A 110 7.53 11.14 10.14
N LEU A 111 7.82 11.91 9.07
CA LEU A 111 7.32 13.28 8.94
C LEU A 111 5.78 13.32 8.90
N GLN A 112 5.15 12.46 8.10
CA GLN A 112 3.68 12.34 8.03
C GLN A 112 3.06 12.01 9.39
N THR A 113 3.71 11.14 10.17
CA THR A 113 3.27 10.83 11.53
C THR A 113 3.33 12.07 12.43
N ALA A 114 4.40 12.86 12.34
CA ALA A 114 4.51 14.11 13.10
C ALA A 114 3.45 15.13 12.67
N GLU A 115 3.22 15.31 11.38
CA GLU A 115 2.15 16.17 10.83
C GLU A 115 0.76 15.76 11.37
N TYR A 116 0.49 14.45 11.38
CA TYR A 116 -0.75 13.90 11.93
C TYR A 116 -0.92 14.21 13.42
N LEU A 117 0.14 14.03 14.21
CA LEU A 117 0.12 14.33 15.65
C LEU A 117 -0.07 15.83 15.92
N VAL A 118 0.62 16.68 15.19
CA VAL A 118 0.46 18.14 15.33
C VAL A 118 -0.98 18.56 15.04
N LYS A 119 -1.56 18.07 13.95
CA LYS A 119 -2.91 18.44 13.52
C LYS A 119 -3.99 17.94 14.48
N ASN A 120 -3.91 16.71 14.97
CA ASN A 120 -5.00 16.07 15.68
C ASN A 120 -4.88 16.13 17.21
N TYR A 121 -3.66 16.17 17.73
CA TYR A 121 -3.42 16.11 19.18
C TYR A 121 -2.87 17.42 19.76
N LEU A 122 -1.94 18.05 19.06
CA LEU A 122 -1.33 19.28 19.57
C LEU A 122 -2.10 20.53 19.17
N LYS A 123 -2.94 20.46 18.13
CA LYS A 123 -3.75 21.56 17.61
C LYS A 123 -2.97 22.87 17.44
N LEU A 124 -1.74 22.76 16.96
CA LEU A 124 -0.82 23.89 16.79
C LEU A 124 -0.99 24.62 15.44
N VAL A 125 -1.87 24.13 14.58
CA VAL A 125 -2.17 24.69 13.24
C VAL A 125 -3.67 24.59 12.99
#